data_877e264eb33cf0c9a6dd816150539543
#
_entry.id   877e264eb33cf0c9a6dd816150539543
#
_cell.length_a   1.000
_cell.length_b   1.000
_cell.length_c   1.000
_cell.angle_alpha   90.00
_cell.angle_beta   90.00
_cell.angle_gamma   90.00
#
_symmetry.space_group_name_H-M   'P 1'
#
loop_
_entity.id
_entity.type
_entity.pdbx_description
1 polymer ?
#
loop_
_entity_poly.entity_id
_entity_poly.type
_entity_poly.pdbx_seq_one_letter_code
_entity_poly.pdbx_strand_id
1 'polypeptide(L)'
;MSTQLRNNPMKVALASMVGTAIEFFDYYIYAAAAVLVFNTQFFHSDDPLSNDLLSLSTLALAFFARPIGSALFGHFGDKIGRKKTLVASLVLMGGSTVVIGLLPNYAQIGIWAPILLCVCRVGQGIGLGGEWGGAALVATENAPEGKRAWYGTFPQLGAPIGLFVANATFFLVRYFLGQDSLVEWAWRIPFVSSVLLVAVGLYVRLT
;
A
#
# COMPACT_ATOMS: atom_id res chain seq x y z
N MET A 1 -10.86 5.54 39.58
CA MET A 1 -11.08 4.62 38.44
C MET A 1 -11.64 5.46 37.31
N SER A 2 -10.78 5.89 36.37
CA SER A 2 -11.19 6.69 35.22
C SER A 2 -11.93 5.77 34.24
N THR A 3 -13.20 6.04 34.00
CA THR A 3 -13.97 5.50 32.88
C THR A 3 -13.31 5.99 31.59
N GLN A 4 -12.29 5.27 31.10
CA GLN A 4 -11.85 5.43 29.73
C GLN A 4 -13.07 5.14 28.84
N LEU A 5 -13.46 6.10 28.02
CA LEU A 5 -14.45 5.95 26.97
C LEU A 5 -13.98 4.79 26.10
N ARG A 6 -14.52 3.63 26.33
CA ARG A 6 -14.16 2.40 25.63
C ARG A 6 -14.67 2.54 24.20
N ASN A 7 -13.78 2.77 23.27
CA ASN A 7 -14.13 2.83 21.85
C ASN A 7 -14.98 1.60 21.50
N ASN A 8 -16.00 1.81 20.67
CA ASN A 8 -16.85 0.69 20.25
C ASN A 8 -15.97 -0.36 19.54
N PRO A 9 -15.83 -1.59 20.07
CA PRO A 9 -14.91 -2.60 19.55
C PRO A 9 -15.13 -2.90 18.06
N MET A 10 -16.38 -2.84 17.61
CA MET A 10 -16.72 -3.06 16.20
C MET A 10 -16.19 -1.94 15.31
N LYS A 11 -16.27 -0.68 15.76
CA LYS A 11 -15.70 0.45 15.00
C LYS A 11 -14.19 0.31 14.87
N VAL A 12 -13.51 -0.09 15.93
CA VAL A 12 -12.05 -0.31 15.92
C VAL A 12 -11.67 -1.45 14.97
N ALA A 13 -12.40 -2.56 15.00
CA ALA A 13 -12.16 -3.70 14.12
C ALA A 13 -12.38 -3.34 12.65
N LEU A 14 -13.47 -2.62 12.33
CA LEU A 14 -13.75 -2.15 10.97
C LEU A 14 -12.70 -1.13 10.49
N ALA A 15 -12.27 -0.20 11.35
CA ALA A 15 -11.22 0.75 11.03
C ALA A 15 -9.89 0.04 10.72
N SER A 16 -9.54 -0.98 11.51
CA SER A 16 -8.36 -1.82 11.25
C SER A 16 -8.48 -2.59 9.93
N MET A 17 -9.65 -3.15 9.62
CA MET A 17 -9.91 -3.84 8.34
C MET A 17 -9.77 -2.89 7.15
N VAL A 18 -10.34 -1.70 7.23
CA VAL A 18 -10.24 -0.69 6.15
C VAL A 18 -8.79 -0.24 5.95
N GLY A 19 -8.06 0.02 7.04
CA GLY A 19 -6.64 0.36 6.97
C GLY A 19 -5.84 -0.72 6.25
N THR A 20 -5.98 -1.97 6.67
CA THR A 20 -5.30 -3.11 6.05
C THR A 20 -5.73 -3.31 4.59
N ALA A 21 -7.01 -3.08 4.25
CA ALA A 21 -7.47 -3.18 2.87
C ALA A 21 -6.81 -2.14 1.95
N ILE A 22 -6.59 -0.91 2.44
CA ILE A 22 -5.88 0.15 1.71
C ILE A 22 -4.41 -0.25 1.48
N GLU A 23 -3.73 -0.78 2.51
CA GLU A 23 -2.35 -1.24 2.42
C GLU A 23 -2.19 -2.36 1.38
N PHE A 24 -3.07 -3.35 1.43
CA PHE A 24 -3.05 -4.46 0.46
C PHE A 24 -3.48 -4.04 -0.93
N PHE A 25 -4.40 -3.07 -1.07
CA PHE A 25 -4.74 -2.50 -2.36
C PHE A 25 -3.49 -1.90 -3.03
N ASP A 26 -2.75 -1.04 -2.35
CA ASP A 26 -1.52 -0.43 -2.88
C ASP A 26 -0.48 -1.48 -3.29
N TYR A 27 -0.35 -2.55 -2.52
CA TYR A 27 0.53 -3.68 -2.84
C TYR A 27 0.08 -4.41 -4.11
N TYR A 28 -1.21 -4.71 -4.23
CA TYR A 28 -1.74 -5.49 -5.35
C TYR A 28 -1.84 -4.70 -6.65
N ILE A 29 -2.15 -3.40 -6.62
CA ILE A 29 -2.10 -2.58 -7.84
C ILE A 29 -0.69 -2.54 -8.41
N TYR A 30 0.32 -2.47 -7.55
CA TYR A 30 1.70 -2.53 -8.01
C TYR A 30 2.05 -3.90 -8.59
N ALA A 31 1.69 -4.98 -7.92
CA ALA A 31 1.95 -6.33 -8.41
C ALA A 31 1.30 -6.58 -9.79
N ALA A 32 0.05 -6.12 -9.96
CA ALA A 32 -0.63 -6.19 -11.25
C ALA A 32 0.06 -5.33 -12.32
N ALA A 33 0.46 -4.10 -12.00
CA ALA A 33 1.16 -3.22 -12.93
C ALA A 33 2.56 -3.75 -13.29
N ALA A 34 3.26 -4.38 -12.35
CA ALA A 34 4.57 -4.98 -12.59
C ALA A 34 4.52 -6.08 -13.66
N VAL A 35 3.42 -6.84 -13.69
CA VAL A 35 3.21 -7.90 -14.70
C VAL A 35 2.66 -7.35 -16.01
N LEU A 36 1.73 -6.39 -15.94
CA LEU A 36 0.96 -5.95 -17.12
C LEU A 36 1.61 -4.81 -17.89
N VAL A 37 2.45 -4.00 -17.23
CA VAL A 37 2.85 -2.68 -17.76
C VAL A 37 4.32 -2.33 -17.51
N PHE A 38 4.85 -2.54 -16.30
CA PHE A 38 6.15 -1.98 -15.93
C PHE A 38 7.32 -2.61 -16.69
N ASN A 39 7.19 -3.87 -17.06
CA ASN A 39 8.14 -4.59 -17.91
C ASN A 39 8.40 -3.87 -19.26
N THR A 40 7.39 -3.21 -19.82
CA THR A 40 7.49 -2.48 -21.10
C THR A 40 7.70 -0.99 -20.93
N GLN A 41 7.18 -0.38 -19.85
CA GLN A 41 7.21 1.07 -19.63
C GLN A 41 8.47 1.56 -18.93
N PHE A 42 9.05 0.75 -18.03
CA PHE A 42 10.17 1.17 -17.18
C PHE A 42 11.46 0.41 -17.45
N PHE A 43 11.40 -0.77 -18.06
CA PHE A 43 12.58 -1.58 -18.34
C PHE A 43 12.76 -1.73 -19.84
N HIS A 44 14.00 -1.64 -20.30
CA HIS A 44 14.35 -1.73 -21.71
C HIS A 44 15.58 -2.60 -21.86
N SER A 45 15.38 -3.89 -22.06
CA SER A 45 16.39 -4.89 -22.41
C SER A 45 15.97 -5.56 -23.70
N ASP A 46 16.97 -6.05 -24.46
CA ASP A 46 16.73 -6.79 -25.69
C ASP A 46 16.04 -8.15 -25.47
N ASP A 47 16.12 -8.66 -24.23
CA ASP A 47 15.44 -9.89 -23.81
C ASP A 47 14.16 -9.58 -23.02
N PRO A 48 12.97 -9.96 -23.53
CA PRO A 48 11.70 -9.76 -22.85
C PRO A 48 11.63 -10.39 -21.45
N LEU A 49 12.24 -11.59 -21.27
CA LEU A 49 12.26 -12.27 -19.99
C LEU A 49 13.02 -11.45 -18.92
N SER A 50 14.11 -10.80 -19.33
CA SER A 50 14.87 -9.90 -18.46
C SER A 50 14.04 -8.73 -18.00
N ASN A 51 13.21 -8.14 -18.86
CA ASN A 51 12.30 -7.04 -18.48
C ASN A 51 11.25 -7.50 -17.47
N ASP A 52 10.68 -8.68 -17.64
CA ASP A 52 9.71 -9.27 -16.71
C ASP A 52 10.36 -9.53 -15.34
N LEU A 53 11.53 -10.14 -15.34
CA LEU A 53 12.26 -10.43 -14.09
C LEU A 53 12.69 -9.16 -13.35
N LEU A 54 13.17 -8.14 -14.07
CA LEU A 54 13.52 -6.84 -13.48
C LEU A 54 12.30 -6.17 -12.87
N SER A 55 11.17 -6.14 -13.59
CA SER A 55 9.92 -5.57 -13.09
C SER A 55 9.45 -6.28 -11.83
N LEU A 56 9.41 -7.61 -11.83
CA LEU A 56 9.00 -8.41 -10.68
C LEU A 56 9.98 -8.29 -9.50
N SER A 57 11.29 -8.16 -9.77
CA SER A 57 12.30 -8.00 -8.72
C SER A 57 12.11 -6.74 -7.89
N THR A 58 11.49 -5.70 -8.46
CA THR A 58 11.15 -4.48 -7.71
C THR A 58 10.16 -4.73 -6.57
N LEU A 59 9.35 -5.79 -6.64
CA LEU A 59 8.49 -6.21 -5.52
C LEU A 59 9.33 -6.57 -4.28
N ALA A 60 10.47 -7.24 -4.48
CA ALA A 60 11.37 -7.63 -3.40
C ALA A 60 11.93 -6.42 -2.64
N LEU A 61 12.17 -5.30 -3.32
CA LEU A 61 12.71 -4.08 -2.67
C LEU A 61 11.81 -3.58 -1.54
N ALA A 62 10.50 -3.61 -1.73
CA ALA A 62 9.56 -3.21 -0.69
C ALA A 62 9.61 -4.17 0.51
N PHE A 63 9.77 -5.48 0.29
CA PHE A 63 9.91 -6.45 1.37
C PHE A 63 11.19 -6.24 2.18
N PHE A 64 12.33 -6.00 1.51
CA PHE A 64 13.59 -5.71 2.19
C PHE A 64 13.58 -4.36 2.92
N ALA A 65 12.80 -3.40 2.47
CA ALA A 65 12.66 -2.11 3.12
C ALA A 65 11.77 -2.14 4.38
N ARG A 66 10.87 -3.13 4.54
CA ARG A 66 9.96 -3.25 5.70
C ARG A 66 10.68 -3.33 7.06
N PRO A 67 11.70 -4.17 7.27
CA PRO A 67 12.42 -4.21 8.54
C PRO A 67 13.03 -2.86 8.92
N ILE A 68 13.54 -2.12 7.92
CA ILE A 68 14.08 -0.77 8.11
C ILE A 68 12.95 0.17 8.57
N GLY A 69 11.81 0.12 7.90
CA GLY A 69 10.61 0.87 8.27
C GLY A 69 10.14 0.57 9.68
N SER A 70 10.08 -0.71 10.06
CA SER A 70 9.68 -1.13 11.42
C SER A 70 10.60 -0.58 12.49
N ALA A 71 11.91 -0.62 12.26
CA ALA A 71 12.91 -0.07 13.19
C ALA A 71 12.80 1.46 13.29
N LEU A 72 12.69 2.15 12.16
CA LEU A 72 12.56 3.62 12.11
C LEU A 72 11.28 4.09 12.78
N PHE A 73 10.13 3.60 12.34
CA PHE A 73 8.83 4.03 12.87
C PHE A 73 8.57 3.54 14.29
N GLY A 74 9.13 2.38 14.69
CA GLY A 74 9.11 1.92 16.08
C GLY A 74 9.86 2.89 16.98
N HIS A 75 11.11 3.21 16.64
CA HIS A 75 11.95 4.12 17.41
C HIS A 75 11.34 5.53 17.53
N PHE A 76 10.87 6.09 16.42
CA PHE A 76 10.22 7.40 16.42
C PHE A 76 8.85 7.37 17.09
N GLY A 77 8.11 6.25 17.00
CA GLY A 77 6.83 6.08 17.65
C GLY A 77 6.91 6.20 19.16
N ASP A 78 7.99 5.70 19.75
CA ASP A 78 8.22 5.81 21.20
C ASP A 78 8.66 7.22 21.62
N LYS A 79 9.32 7.99 20.73
CA LYS A 79 9.82 9.35 21.02
C LYS A 79 8.80 10.47 20.76
N ILE A 80 8.13 10.45 19.62
CA ILE A 80 7.24 11.53 19.16
C ILE A 80 5.75 11.16 19.22
N GLY A 81 5.45 9.93 19.62
CA GLY A 81 4.10 9.39 19.80
C GLY A 81 3.60 8.58 18.60
N ARG A 82 2.95 7.48 18.91
CA ARG A 82 2.48 6.46 17.94
C ARG A 82 1.52 7.02 16.88
N LYS A 83 0.61 7.93 17.25
CA LYS A 83 -0.36 8.52 16.29
C LYS A 83 0.35 9.29 15.17
N LYS A 84 1.34 10.11 15.52
CA LYS A 84 2.10 10.91 14.52
C LYS A 84 2.90 10.03 13.59
N THR A 85 3.51 8.98 14.11
CA THR A 85 4.31 8.02 13.35
C THR A 85 3.45 7.21 12.39
N LEU A 86 2.26 6.77 12.81
CA LEU A 86 1.30 6.07 11.93
C LEU A 86 0.77 6.96 10.81
N VAL A 87 0.57 8.25 11.06
CA VAL A 87 0.22 9.21 10.00
C VAL A 87 1.38 9.38 9.02
N ALA A 88 2.61 9.53 9.52
CA ALA A 88 3.79 9.67 8.68
C ALA A 88 4.06 8.43 7.81
N SER A 89 3.88 7.23 8.36
CA SER A 89 4.04 5.97 7.60
C SER A 89 3.01 5.85 6.48
N LEU A 90 1.73 6.17 6.76
CA LEU A 90 0.67 6.17 5.76
C LEU A 90 0.92 7.19 4.63
N VAL A 91 1.35 8.41 4.99
CA VAL A 91 1.67 9.46 4.00
C VAL A 91 2.88 9.05 3.16
N LEU A 92 3.90 8.44 3.76
CA LEU A 92 5.07 7.96 3.02
C LEU A 92 4.68 6.84 2.04
N MET A 93 3.91 5.84 2.51
CA MET A 93 3.46 4.71 1.69
C MET A 93 2.55 5.18 0.55
N GLY A 94 1.45 5.84 0.88
CA GLY A 94 0.48 6.27 -0.11
C GLY A 94 0.99 7.39 -1.02
N GLY A 95 1.82 8.30 -0.49
CA GLY A 95 2.51 9.32 -1.30
C GLY A 95 3.43 8.67 -2.33
N SER A 96 4.21 7.65 -1.93
CA SER A 96 5.04 6.87 -2.88
C SER A 96 4.19 6.20 -3.95
N THR A 97 3.02 5.65 -3.60
CA THR A 97 2.08 5.04 -4.56
C THR A 97 1.58 6.06 -5.58
N VAL A 98 1.16 7.23 -5.12
CA VAL A 98 0.70 8.31 -6.02
C VAL A 98 1.82 8.78 -6.94
N VAL A 99 3.04 8.95 -6.41
CA VAL A 99 4.22 9.34 -7.20
C VAL A 99 4.51 8.30 -8.28
N ILE A 100 4.40 7.00 -8.01
CA ILE A 100 4.55 5.95 -9.04
C ILE A 100 3.60 6.20 -10.22
N GLY A 101 2.33 6.53 -9.95
CA GLY A 101 1.35 6.84 -11.00
C GLY A 101 1.69 8.08 -11.85
N LEU A 102 2.55 8.96 -11.33
CA LEU A 102 2.98 10.18 -12.01
C LEU A 102 4.35 10.06 -12.68
N LEU A 103 5.06 8.93 -12.49
CA LEU A 103 6.39 8.75 -13.05
C LEU A 103 6.38 8.79 -14.58
N PRO A 104 7.33 9.50 -15.21
CA PRO A 104 7.58 9.37 -16.63
C PRO A 104 8.18 7.99 -16.96
N ASN A 105 7.93 7.52 -18.18
CA ASN A 105 8.40 6.20 -18.65
C ASN A 105 9.87 6.23 -19.12
N TYR A 106 10.39 5.05 -19.47
CA TYR A 106 11.77 4.91 -19.96
C TYR A 106 12.03 5.71 -21.23
N ALA A 107 11.06 5.80 -22.14
CA ALA A 107 11.20 6.58 -23.38
C ALA A 107 11.39 8.08 -23.14
N GLN A 108 10.92 8.61 -22.00
CA GLN A 108 11.01 10.02 -21.66
C GLN A 108 12.28 10.38 -20.88
N ILE A 109 12.67 9.56 -19.91
CA ILE A 109 13.78 9.88 -18.97
C ILE A 109 14.86 8.79 -18.88
N GLY A 110 14.79 7.75 -19.74
CA GLY A 110 15.79 6.69 -19.79
C GLY A 110 15.93 5.94 -18.46
N ILE A 111 17.17 5.67 -18.08
CA ILE A 111 17.51 4.89 -16.88
C ILE A 111 16.96 5.48 -15.56
N TRP A 112 16.62 6.75 -15.53
CA TRP A 112 16.03 7.37 -14.35
C TRP A 112 14.63 6.85 -14.04
N ALA A 113 13.88 6.35 -15.04
CA ALA A 113 12.55 5.80 -14.84
C ALA A 113 12.55 4.58 -13.89
N PRO A 114 13.32 3.50 -14.13
CA PRO A 114 13.39 2.37 -13.20
C PRO A 114 14.03 2.75 -11.86
N ILE A 115 15.01 3.67 -11.82
CA ILE A 115 15.62 4.12 -10.57
C ILE A 115 14.58 4.79 -9.67
N LEU A 116 13.80 5.73 -10.20
CA LEU A 116 12.74 6.41 -9.44
C LEU A 116 11.64 5.44 -9.00
N LEU A 117 11.30 4.46 -9.85
CA LEU A 117 10.37 3.39 -9.49
C LEU A 117 10.88 2.61 -8.28
N CYS A 118 12.17 2.21 -8.28
CA CYS A 118 12.79 1.52 -7.16
C CYS A 118 12.83 2.37 -5.88
N VAL A 119 13.12 3.66 -5.98
CA VAL A 119 13.09 4.59 -4.83
C VAL A 119 11.70 4.67 -4.23
N CYS A 120 10.65 4.79 -5.07
CA CYS A 120 9.28 4.79 -4.60
C CYS A 120 8.92 3.44 -3.94
N ARG A 121 9.41 2.31 -4.45
CA ARG A 121 9.20 0.98 -3.84
C ARG A 121 9.84 0.87 -2.46
N VAL A 122 11.05 1.38 -2.29
CA VAL A 122 11.68 1.46 -0.98
C VAL A 122 10.86 2.34 -0.04
N GLY A 123 10.38 3.50 -0.50
CA GLY A 123 9.50 4.39 0.26
C GLY A 123 8.20 3.70 0.71
N GLN A 124 7.52 2.96 -0.18
CA GLN A 124 6.34 2.15 0.16
C GLN A 124 6.69 1.09 1.22
N GLY A 125 7.80 0.36 1.05
CA GLY A 125 8.24 -0.67 1.99
C GLY A 125 8.54 -0.12 3.38
N ILE A 126 9.25 1.00 3.46
CA ILE A 126 9.52 1.71 4.73
C ILE A 126 8.22 2.14 5.40
N GLY A 127 7.28 2.76 4.67
CA GLY A 127 5.99 3.16 5.18
C GLY A 127 5.21 1.97 5.74
N LEU A 128 5.07 0.90 4.97
CA LEU A 128 4.34 -0.31 5.36
C LEU A 128 4.95 -1.02 6.58
N GLY A 129 6.29 -0.99 6.74
CA GLY A 129 6.96 -1.61 7.88
C GLY A 129 6.55 -1.02 9.23
N GLY A 130 6.10 0.25 9.26
CA GLY A 130 5.65 0.91 10.48
C GLY A 130 4.25 0.51 10.98
N GLU A 131 3.47 -0.21 10.19
CA GLU A 131 2.02 -0.39 10.44
C GLU A 131 1.60 -1.81 10.80
N TRP A 132 2.26 -2.81 10.24
CA TRP A 132 1.74 -4.19 10.19
C TRP A 132 1.47 -4.84 11.55
N GLY A 133 2.25 -4.53 12.60
CA GLY A 133 2.02 -5.06 13.95
C GLY A 133 0.86 -4.39 14.70
N GLY A 134 0.51 -3.14 14.32
CA GLY A 134 -0.44 -2.33 15.07
C GLY A 134 -1.91 -2.69 14.84
N ALA A 135 -2.31 -3.00 13.61
CA ALA A 135 -3.71 -3.20 13.25
C ALA A 135 -4.34 -4.42 13.96
N ALA A 136 -3.64 -5.57 13.95
CA ALA A 136 -4.11 -6.78 14.62
C ALA A 136 -4.13 -6.61 16.15
N LEU A 137 -3.10 -5.96 16.71
CA LEU A 137 -3.00 -5.70 18.14
C LEU A 137 -4.13 -4.80 18.62
N VAL A 138 -4.38 -3.68 17.92
CA VAL A 138 -5.45 -2.74 18.24
C VAL A 138 -6.82 -3.42 18.19
N ALA A 139 -7.09 -4.26 17.18
CA ALA A 139 -8.36 -4.98 17.06
C ALA A 139 -8.56 -5.98 18.21
N THR A 140 -7.50 -6.71 18.61
CA THR A 140 -7.60 -7.73 19.66
C THR A 140 -7.61 -7.15 21.08
N GLU A 141 -6.88 -6.06 21.35
CA GLU A 141 -6.86 -5.39 22.64
C GLU A 141 -8.19 -4.69 22.97
N ASN A 142 -8.89 -4.16 21.97
CA ASN A 142 -10.20 -3.54 22.14
C ASN A 142 -11.36 -4.56 22.11
N ALA A 143 -11.08 -5.84 21.84
CA ALA A 143 -12.11 -6.87 21.79
C ALA A 143 -12.69 -7.18 23.17
N PRO A 144 -14.01 -7.51 23.25
CA PRO A 144 -14.62 -8.06 24.47
C PRO A 144 -13.93 -9.37 24.90
N GLU A 145 -13.99 -9.67 26.20
CA GLU A 145 -13.48 -10.93 26.73
C GLU A 145 -14.09 -12.13 25.99
N GLY A 146 -13.26 -13.12 25.64
CA GLY A 146 -13.66 -14.31 24.91
C GLY A 146 -13.86 -14.12 23.40
N LYS A 147 -13.79 -12.88 22.86
CA LYS A 147 -13.99 -12.59 21.42
C LYS A 147 -12.75 -12.08 20.70
N ARG A 148 -11.57 -12.15 21.33
CA ARG A 148 -10.32 -11.65 20.74
C ARG A 148 -10.00 -12.26 19.38
N ALA A 149 -10.19 -13.58 19.23
CA ALA A 149 -9.95 -14.26 17.96
C ALA A 149 -10.88 -13.75 16.85
N TRP A 150 -12.16 -13.58 17.14
CA TRP A 150 -13.15 -13.04 16.20
C TRP A 150 -12.77 -11.63 15.74
N TYR A 151 -12.46 -10.71 16.65
CA TYR A 151 -12.08 -9.35 16.29
C TYR A 151 -10.74 -9.30 15.56
N GLY A 152 -9.81 -10.20 15.85
CA GLY A 152 -8.54 -10.34 15.15
C GLY A 152 -8.66 -10.81 13.69
N THR A 153 -9.82 -11.37 13.28
CA THR A 153 -10.04 -11.73 11.87
C THR A 153 -10.31 -10.53 10.96
N PHE A 154 -10.82 -9.42 11.50
CA PHE A 154 -11.17 -8.24 10.70
C PHE A 154 -9.97 -7.66 9.94
N PRO A 155 -8.81 -7.40 10.53
CA PRO A 155 -7.64 -6.96 9.78
C PRO A 155 -7.23 -7.94 8.69
N GLN A 156 -7.38 -9.26 8.91
CA GLN A 156 -7.03 -10.27 7.91
C GLN A 156 -7.95 -10.24 6.68
N LEU A 157 -9.22 -9.83 6.85
CA LEU A 157 -10.14 -9.62 5.72
C LEU A 157 -9.72 -8.46 4.82
N GLY A 158 -8.86 -7.56 5.29
CA GLY A 158 -8.31 -6.47 4.48
C GLY A 158 -7.55 -6.98 3.25
N ALA A 159 -6.77 -8.06 3.38
CA ALA A 159 -5.99 -8.60 2.27
C ALA A 159 -6.87 -9.06 1.08
N PRO A 160 -7.86 -9.96 1.25
CA PRO A 160 -8.73 -10.36 0.14
C PRO A 160 -9.58 -9.20 -0.39
N ILE A 161 -10.00 -8.25 0.45
CA ILE A 161 -10.72 -7.06 0.01
C ILE A 161 -9.82 -6.20 -0.88
N GLY A 162 -8.58 -5.91 -0.43
CA GLY A 162 -7.60 -5.16 -1.21
C GLY A 162 -7.29 -5.82 -2.55
N LEU A 163 -7.12 -7.14 -2.58
CA LEU A 163 -6.92 -7.92 -3.80
C LEU A 163 -8.09 -7.78 -4.77
N PHE A 164 -9.31 -7.94 -4.26
CA PHE A 164 -10.52 -7.83 -5.08
C PHE A 164 -10.64 -6.43 -5.68
N VAL A 165 -10.50 -5.39 -4.86
CA VAL A 165 -10.62 -3.99 -5.32
C VAL A 165 -9.52 -3.65 -6.32
N ALA A 166 -8.27 -4.08 -6.12
CA ALA A 166 -7.17 -3.85 -7.04
C ALA A 166 -7.43 -4.49 -8.41
N ASN A 167 -7.82 -5.77 -8.43
CA ASN A 167 -8.13 -6.47 -9.69
C ASN A 167 -9.36 -5.88 -10.38
N ALA A 168 -10.42 -5.55 -9.61
CA ALA A 168 -11.61 -4.91 -10.15
C ALA A 168 -11.27 -3.55 -10.80
N THR A 169 -10.37 -2.77 -10.19
CA THR A 169 -9.95 -1.48 -10.74
C THR A 169 -9.23 -1.66 -12.09
N PHE A 170 -8.26 -2.58 -12.20
CA PHE A 170 -7.60 -2.89 -13.47
C PHE A 170 -8.56 -3.46 -14.50
N PHE A 171 -9.47 -4.33 -14.09
CA PHE A 171 -10.50 -4.87 -14.97
C PHE A 171 -11.41 -3.77 -15.53
N LEU A 172 -11.90 -2.87 -14.71
CA LEU A 172 -12.74 -1.74 -15.13
C LEU A 172 -11.99 -0.80 -16.07
N VAL A 173 -10.74 -0.46 -15.73
CA VAL A 173 -9.90 0.38 -16.61
C VAL A 173 -9.74 -0.28 -17.98
N ARG A 174 -9.41 -1.58 -18.02
CA ARG A 174 -9.28 -2.32 -19.28
C ARG A 174 -10.60 -2.40 -20.04
N TYR A 175 -11.72 -2.63 -19.34
CA TYR A 175 -13.05 -2.78 -19.96
C TYR A 175 -13.51 -1.50 -20.62
N PHE A 176 -13.34 -0.34 -19.96
CA PHE A 176 -13.82 0.94 -20.47
C PHE A 176 -12.85 1.64 -21.43
N LEU A 177 -11.54 1.48 -21.24
CA LEU A 177 -10.53 2.22 -21.99
C LEU A 177 -9.75 1.34 -22.98
N GLY A 178 -9.90 0.03 -22.90
CA GLY A 178 -9.20 -0.92 -23.79
C GLY A 178 -7.81 -1.30 -23.28
N GLN A 179 -7.26 -2.36 -23.88
CA GLN A 179 -5.95 -2.91 -23.51
C GLN A 179 -4.80 -1.95 -23.86
N ASP A 180 -4.85 -1.33 -25.01
CA ASP A 180 -3.77 -0.45 -25.50
C ASP A 180 -3.66 0.78 -24.61
N SER A 181 -4.79 1.42 -24.30
CA SER A 181 -4.84 2.56 -23.38
C SER A 181 -4.36 2.18 -21.99
N LEU A 182 -4.68 0.96 -21.50
CA LEU A 182 -4.20 0.47 -20.22
C LEU A 182 -2.67 0.48 -20.16
N VAL A 183 -2.00 -0.04 -21.19
CA VAL A 183 -0.54 -0.12 -21.24
C VAL A 183 0.09 1.25 -21.45
N GLU A 184 -0.49 2.11 -22.29
CA GLU A 184 0.09 3.42 -22.62
C GLU A 184 0.04 4.41 -21.46
N TRP A 185 -1.13 4.57 -20.82
CA TRP A 185 -1.32 5.62 -19.81
C TRP A 185 -2.30 5.28 -18.69
N ALA A 186 -3.35 4.47 -18.95
CA ALA A 186 -4.47 4.33 -18.02
C ALA A 186 -4.12 3.48 -16.79
N TRP A 187 -2.99 2.75 -16.80
CA TRP A 187 -2.43 2.11 -15.62
C TRP A 187 -2.11 3.08 -14.48
N ARG A 188 -1.99 4.37 -14.78
CA ARG A 188 -1.77 5.43 -13.78
C ARG A 188 -3.01 5.68 -12.91
N ILE A 189 -4.20 5.40 -13.44
CA ILE A 189 -5.47 5.68 -12.75
C ILE A 189 -5.55 4.98 -11.38
N PRO A 190 -5.29 3.67 -11.23
CA PRO A 190 -5.28 3.01 -9.92
C PRO A 190 -4.33 3.67 -8.93
N PHE A 191 -3.12 4.04 -9.36
CA PHE A 191 -2.11 4.66 -8.50
C PHE A 191 -2.49 6.07 -8.06
N VAL A 192 -2.98 6.90 -8.97
CA VAL A 192 -3.41 8.26 -8.64
C VAL A 192 -4.69 8.24 -7.80
N SER A 193 -5.60 7.30 -8.07
CA SER A 193 -6.83 7.15 -7.27
C SER A 193 -6.55 6.72 -5.82
N SER A 194 -5.39 6.12 -5.52
CA SER A 194 -5.00 5.79 -4.15
C SER A 194 -4.90 7.02 -3.24
N VAL A 195 -4.80 8.24 -3.80
CA VAL A 195 -4.90 9.50 -3.03
C VAL A 195 -6.19 9.56 -2.22
N LEU A 196 -7.31 9.07 -2.78
CA LEU A 196 -8.59 9.01 -2.09
C LEU A 196 -8.55 8.02 -0.92
N LEU A 197 -7.91 6.88 -1.12
CA LEU A 197 -7.74 5.86 -0.08
C LEU A 197 -6.84 6.36 1.04
N VAL A 198 -5.76 7.06 0.70
CA VAL A 198 -4.89 7.74 1.68
C VAL A 198 -5.68 8.76 2.50
N ALA A 199 -6.53 9.56 1.85
CA ALA A 199 -7.39 10.53 2.55
C ALA A 199 -8.38 9.85 3.50
N VAL A 200 -8.99 8.73 3.09
CA VAL A 200 -9.86 7.90 3.96
C VAL A 200 -9.05 7.31 5.13
N GLY A 201 -7.87 6.76 4.87
CA GLY A 201 -6.99 6.22 5.90
C GLY A 201 -6.55 7.29 6.91
N LEU A 202 -6.23 8.50 6.45
CA LEU A 202 -5.93 9.64 7.31
C LEU A 202 -7.13 10.04 8.17
N TYR A 203 -8.31 10.15 7.56
CA TYR A 203 -9.54 10.46 8.29
C TYR A 203 -9.81 9.47 9.42
N VAL A 204 -9.74 8.16 9.12
CA VAL A 204 -9.96 7.08 10.09
C VAL A 204 -8.95 7.13 11.25
N ARG A 205 -7.70 7.56 10.99
CA ARG A 205 -6.64 7.63 12.02
C ARG A 205 -6.66 8.92 12.84
N LEU A 206 -7.23 9.98 12.30
CA LEU A 206 -7.31 11.27 12.99
C LEU A 206 -8.54 11.39 13.89
N THR A 207 -9.63 10.71 13.55
CA THR A 207 -10.87 10.59 14.36
C THR A 207 -10.80 9.45 15.34
#